data_93915e81a21b3ac8184cf8275c8b5a90
#
_entry.id   93915e81a21b3ac8184cf8275c8b5a90
#
_cell.length_a   1.000
_cell.length_b   1.000
_cell.length_c   1.000
_cell.angle_alpha   90.00
_cell.angle_beta   90.00
_cell.angle_gamma   90.00
#
_symmetry.space_group_name_H-M   'P 1'
#
loop_
_entity.id
_entity.type
_entity.pdbx_description
1 polymer ?
#
loop_
_entity_poly.entity_id
_entity_poly.type
_entity_poly.pdbx_seq_one_letter_code
_entity_poly.pdbx_strand_id
1 'polypeptide(L)'
;MDLNKTTSVVTKVSPMAWWLTWWRRQSPNRQDRFANLAPVAAVLLFLAAIASAFWYLRIEEVEREQEAIKRDVEYAQQRLRLRLLERQEQVMRLARDISNREIKLDQFLIRTESLVQQYPEFLSVTWIDDKRRVLATQNISSLSQSQQWRSGSVIKPGDTETLYSLARDLMQPIYGQINLEADRDSPMNVLQLHTPLSNDQGRFNGVVLAEYSMEGLLRYGIPTEVLAKYAVALQDGEGRMLAGQSIPSRAALWSVLPGIDKPHNDYQIPVSPVGNDLVLRAQTWRTSQGLVGSGLFWLVSVLSGMTAWMLIANWRHTRRRLQAQKALVAETNF
;
A
#
# COMPACT_ATOMS: atom_id res chain seq x y z
N MET A 1 -39.77 69.71 23.26
CA MET A 1 -38.78 69.86 22.21
C MET A 1 -38.58 68.46 21.65
N ASP A 2 -39.36 68.19 20.57
CA ASP A 2 -39.53 66.88 19.97
C ASP A 2 -38.33 66.46 19.15
N LEU A 3 -37.96 65.23 19.26
CA LEU A 3 -37.12 64.60 18.28
C LEU A 3 -37.71 63.23 17.86
N ASN A 4 -38.33 63.31 16.74
CA ASN A 4 -38.91 62.24 15.90
C ASN A 4 -37.88 61.17 15.54
N LYS A 5 -38.02 59.96 16.07
CA LYS A 5 -37.27 58.78 15.60
C LYS A 5 -38.12 58.03 14.58
N THR A 6 -37.88 58.31 13.30
CA THR A 6 -38.34 57.51 12.20
C THR A 6 -37.55 56.18 12.15
N THR A 7 -38.15 55.12 12.63
CA THR A 7 -37.67 53.75 12.43
C THR A 7 -37.99 53.29 11.00
N SER A 8 -36.98 53.24 10.15
CA SER A 8 -37.09 52.61 8.83
C SER A 8 -37.16 51.09 8.99
N VAL A 9 -38.35 50.57 8.81
CA VAL A 9 -38.57 49.10 8.69
C VAL A 9 -38.02 48.66 7.35
N VAL A 10 -36.80 48.09 7.35
CA VAL A 10 -36.24 47.36 6.22
C VAL A 10 -36.98 46.04 6.13
N THR A 11 -37.99 45.97 5.30
CA THR A 11 -38.68 44.74 4.93
C THR A 11 -37.68 43.84 4.18
N LYS A 12 -37.14 42.80 4.86
CA LYS A 12 -36.44 41.69 4.23
C LYS A 12 -37.39 41.00 3.26
N VAL A 13 -37.34 41.37 1.99
CA VAL A 13 -38.03 40.63 0.93
C VAL A 13 -37.40 39.27 0.85
N SER A 14 -38.15 38.23 1.21
CA SER A 14 -37.63 36.82 1.13
C SER A 14 -37.31 36.52 -0.33
N PRO A 15 -36.22 35.80 -0.60
CA PRO A 15 -35.82 35.42 -1.98
C PRO A 15 -36.94 34.67 -2.73
N MET A 16 -37.85 34.06 -1.98
CA MET A 16 -39.01 33.35 -2.50
C MET A 16 -40.07 34.31 -3.03
N ALA A 17 -40.27 35.48 -2.43
CA ALA A 17 -41.19 36.50 -2.89
C ALA A 17 -40.73 37.16 -4.20
N TRP A 18 -39.43 37.40 -4.35
CA TRP A 18 -38.84 37.91 -5.59
C TRP A 18 -39.05 36.91 -6.76
N TRP A 19 -38.82 35.61 -6.52
CA TRP A 19 -39.00 34.56 -7.52
C TRP A 19 -40.46 34.45 -7.97
N LEU A 20 -41.42 34.53 -7.05
CA LEU A 20 -42.86 34.52 -7.35
C LEU A 20 -43.33 35.75 -8.19
N THR A 21 -42.77 36.92 -7.93
CA THR A 21 -43.09 38.12 -8.72
C THR A 21 -42.47 38.06 -10.12
N TRP A 22 -41.24 37.56 -10.22
CA TRP A 22 -40.60 37.31 -11.52
C TRP A 22 -41.38 36.27 -12.35
N TRP A 23 -41.82 35.20 -11.70
CA TRP A 23 -42.62 34.13 -12.34
C TRP A 23 -43.94 34.63 -12.93
N ARG A 24 -44.65 35.46 -12.21
CA ARG A 24 -45.92 36.07 -12.65
C ARG A 24 -45.78 37.04 -13.84
N ARG A 25 -44.61 37.56 -14.10
CA ARG A 25 -44.31 38.46 -15.23
C ARG A 25 -43.97 37.73 -16.55
N GLN A 26 -43.82 36.44 -16.51
CA GLN A 26 -43.53 35.65 -17.72
C GLN A 26 -44.80 35.45 -18.58
N SER A 27 -44.60 35.38 -19.92
CA SER A 27 -45.71 35.11 -20.86
C SER A 27 -46.30 33.71 -20.61
N PRO A 28 -47.61 33.49 -20.82
CA PRO A 28 -48.31 32.22 -20.61
C PRO A 28 -47.60 31.02 -21.29
N ASN A 29 -47.15 31.20 -22.52
CA ASN A 29 -46.43 30.19 -23.28
C ASN A 29 -45.10 29.74 -22.67
N ARG A 30 -44.43 30.67 -21.95
CA ARG A 30 -43.20 30.32 -21.22
C ARG A 30 -43.51 29.60 -19.91
N GLN A 31 -44.54 29.98 -19.21
CA GLN A 31 -45.00 29.31 -17.99
C GLN A 31 -45.40 27.86 -18.28
N ASP A 32 -46.12 27.61 -19.40
CA ASP A 32 -46.49 26.26 -19.83
C ASP A 32 -45.26 25.40 -20.20
N ARG A 33 -44.27 25.99 -20.86
CA ARG A 33 -43.04 25.26 -21.19
C ARG A 33 -42.24 24.92 -19.92
N PHE A 34 -42.11 25.84 -18.99
CA PHE A 34 -41.44 25.59 -17.71
C PHE A 34 -42.19 24.58 -16.84
N ALA A 35 -43.51 24.66 -16.74
CA ALA A 35 -44.32 23.68 -16.03
C ALA A 35 -44.18 22.27 -16.61
N ASN A 36 -43.94 22.18 -17.92
CA ASN A 36 -43.72 20.92 -18.61
C ASN A 36 -42.30 20.34 -18.46
N LEU A 37 -41.28 21.21 -18.30
CA LEU A 37 -39.89 20.81 -18.14
C LEU A 37 -39.47 20.60 -16.67
N ALA A 38 -40.19 21.26 -15.74
CA ALA A 38 -39.87 21.21 -14.32
C ALA A 38 -39.77 19.78 -13.74
N PRO A 39 -40.67 18.83 -14.02
CA PRO A 39 -40.59 17.47 -13.50
C PRO A 39 -39.37 16.72 -14.07
N VAL A 40 -39.07 16.95 -15.36
CA VAL A 40 -37.90 16.31 -16.00
C VAL A 40 -36.60 16.87 -15.43
N ALA A 41 -36.54 18.21 -15.25
CA ALA A 41 -35.41 18.87 -14.62
C ALA A 41 -35.20 18.41 -13.16
N ALA A 42 -36.26 18.26 -12.39
CA ALA A 42 -36.21 17.74 -11.02
C ALA A 42 -35.65 16.32 -10.96
N VAL A 43 -36.09 15.43 -11.87
CA VAL A 43 -35.57 14.07 -11.96
C VAL A 43 -34.08 14.05 -12.33
N LEU A 44 -33.65 14.87 -13.30
CA LEU A 44 -32.27 14.97 -13.71
C LEU A 44 -31.38 15.52 -12.58
N LEU A 45 -31.82 16.54 -11.85
CA LEU A 45 -31.13 17.08 -10.70
C LEU A 45 -31.01 16.04 -9.58
N PHE A 46 -32.07 15.28 -9.32
CA PHE A 46 -32.05 14.21 -8.32
C PHE A 46 -31.06 13.10 -8.71
N LEU A 47 -31.04 12.64 -9.96
CA LEU A 47 -30.07 11.68 -10.44
C LEU A 47 -28.64 12.22 -10.38
N ALA A 48 -28.44 13.47 -10.75
CA ALA A 48 -27.13 14.14 -10.65
C ALA A 48 -26.64 14.23 -9.20
N ALA A 49 -27.53 14.55 -8.25
CA ALA A 49 -27.22 14.60 -6.83
C ALA A 49 -26.81 13.21 -6.29
N ILE A 50 -27.54 12.16 -6.67
CA ILE A 50 -27.18 10.78 -6.30
C ILE A 50 -25.83 10.40 -6.89
N ALA A 51 -25.62 10.63 -8.18
CA ALA A 51 -24.34 10.33 -8.84
C ALA A 51 -23.17 11.08 -8.19
N SER A 52 -23.37 12.35 -7.85
CA SER A 52 -22.37 13.19 -7.14
C SER A 52 -22.08 12.65 -5.74
N ALA A 53 -23.08 12.23 -4.98
CA ALA A 53 -22.91 11.65 -3.65
C ALA A 53 -22.13 10.33 -3.72
N PHE A 54 -22.43 9.47 -4.67
CA PHE A 54 -21.69 8.23 -4.89
C PHE A 54 -20.24 8.48 -5.33
N TRP A 55 -20.03 9.46 -6.20
CA TRP A 55 -18.69 9.87 -6.62
C TRP A 55 -17.85 10.36 -5.44
N TYR A 56 -18.43 11.20 -4.59
CA TYR A 56 -17.77 11.73 -3.39
C TYR A 56 -17.42 10.61 -2.40
N LEU A 57 -18.36 9.73 -2.07
CA LEU A 57 -18.13 8.59 -1.18
C LEU A 57 -17.04 7.65 -1.70
N ARG A 58 -16.97 7.46 -3.02
CA ARG A 58 -15.94 6.62 -3.63
C ARG A 58 -14.55 7.22 -3.51
N ILE A 59 -14.41 8.53 -3.71
CA ILE A 59 -13.12 9.22 -3.54
C ILE A 59 -12.65 9.07 -2.09
N GLU A 60 -13.53 9.34 -1.14
CA GLU A 60 -13.22 9.23 0.29
C GLU A 60 -12.84 7.80 0.71
N GLU A 61 -13.49 6.78 0.16
CA GLU A 61 -13.17 5.36 0.42
C GLU A 61 -11.76 5.01 -0.07
N VAL A 62 -11.41 5.43 -1.30
CA VAL A 62 -10.08 5.20 -1.89
C VAL A 62 -8.98 5.90 -1.09
N GLU A 63 -9.21 7.15 -0.68
CA GLU A 63 -8.25 7.90 0.15
C GLU A 63 -8.02 7.22 1.50
N ARG A 64 -9.08 6.78 2.17
CA ARG A 64 -8.98 6.05 3.44
C ARG A 64 -8.22 4.72 3.30
N GLU A 65 -8.44 3.98 2.21
CA GLU A 65 -7.71 2.75 1.94
C GLU A 65 -6.21 3.02 1.69
N GLN A 66 -5.87 4.08 0.94
CA GLN A 66 -4.48 4.49 0.71
C GLN A 66 -3.78 4.93 2.00
N GLU A 67 -4.46 5.68 2.85
CA GLU A 67 -3.91 6.06 4.16
C GLU A 67 -3.74 4.84 5.08
N ALA A 68 -4.65 3.88 5.01
CA ALA A 68 -4.56 2.66 5.81
C ALA A 68 -3.37 1.79 5.38
N ILE A 69 -3.20 1.54 4.06
CA ILE A 69 -2.05 0.76 3.56
C ILE A 69 -0.73 1.46 3.88
N LYS A 70 -0.65 2.77 3.68
CA LYS A 70 0.53 3.56 4.02
C LYS A 70 0.92 3.38 5.48
N ARG A 71 0.00 3.62 6.40
CA ARG A 71 0.23 3.50 7.85
C ARG A 71 0.63 2.07 8.26
N ASP A 72 -0.06 1.05 7.75
CA ASP A 72 0.20 -0.35 8.07
C ASP A 72 1.59 -0.79 7.53
N VAL A 73 1.96 -0.33 6.34
CA VAL A 73 3.27 -0.64 5.72
C VAL A 73 4.41 0.13 6.39
N GLU A 74 4.21 1.41 6.75
CA GLU A 74 5.20 2.18 7.52
C GLU A 74 5.46 1.53 8.89
N TYR A 75 4.42 1.05 9.56
CA TYR A 75 4.56 0.29 10.81
C TYR A 75 5.35 -1.01 10.60
N ALA A 76 5.03 -1.77 9.55
CA ALA A 76 5.74 -2.99 9.21
C ALA A 76 7.22 -2.73 8.88
N GLN A 77 7.50 -1.68 8.11
CA GLN A 77 8.85 -1.25 7.78
C GLN A 77 9.66 -0.88 9.02
N GLN A 78 9.08 -0.10 9.93
CA GLN A 78 9.77 0.27 11.18
C GLN A 78 10.09 -0.96 12.02
N ARG A 79 9.17 -1.92 12.12
CA ARG A 79 9.38 -3.15 12.85
C ARG A 79 10.47 -4.01 12.23
N LEU A 80 10.47 -4.18 10.90
CA LEU A 80 11.51 -4.90 10.19
C LEU A 80 12.89 -4.23 10.38
N ARG A 81 12.93 -2.89 10.24
CA ARG A 81 14.14 -2.10 10.46
C ARG A 81 14.72 -2.27 11.87
N LEU A 82 13.86 -2.15 12.89
CA LEU A 82 14.29 -2.33 14.28
C LEU A 82 14.84 -3.73 14.52
N ARG A 83 14.20 -4.74 13.94
CA ARG A 83 14.66 -6.13 14.03
C ARG A 83 16.04 -6.31 13.37
N LEU A 84 16.23 -5.77 12.18
CA LEU A 84 17.54 -5.82 11.51
C LEU A 84 18.62 -5.11 12.31
N LEU A 85 18.33 -3.93 12.88
CA LEU A 85 19.26 -3.20 13.74
C LEU A 85 19.63 -4.00 15.00
N GLU A 86 18.66 -4.61 15.65
CA GLU A 86 18.88 -5.47 16.82
C GLU A 86 19.77 -6.67 16.47
N ARG A 87 19.54 -7.32 15.34
CA ARG A 87 20.39 -8.42 14.85
C ARG A 87 21.80 -7.96 14.51
N GLN A 88 21.90 -6.83 13.82
CA GLN A 88 23.19 -6.21 13.54
C GLN A 88 23.98 -5.95 14.81
N GLU A 89 23.35 -5.40 15.85
CA GLU A 89 24.02 -5.14 17.12
C GLU A 89 24.51 -6.43 17.79
N GLN A 90 23.74 -7.52 17.73
CA GLN A 90 24.16 -8.82 18.26
C GLN A 90 25.39 -9.36 17.52
N VAL A 91 25.43 -9.26 16.19
CA VAL A 91 26.57 -9.67 15.37
C VAL A 91 27.78 -8.76 15.66
N MET A 92 27.56 -7.46 15.83
CA MET A 92 28.62 -6.51 16.19
C MET A 92 29.22 -6.79 17.58
N ARG A 93 28.38 -7.17 18.56
CA ARG A 93 28.88 -7.60 19.88
C ARG A 93 29.77 -8.83 19.75
N LEU A 94 29.29 -9.84 19.01
CA LEU A 94 30.09 -11.04 18.76
C LEU A 94 31.41 -10.70 18.06
N ALA A 95 31.40 -9.82 17.06
CA ALA A 95 32.59 -9.36 16.37
C ALA A 95 33.58 -8.62 17.29
N ARG A 96 33.05 -7.81 18.21
CA ARG A 96 33.84 -7.11 19.22
C ARG A 96 34.52 -8.06 20.19
N ASP A 97 33.77 -9.06 20.71
CA ASP A 97 34.31 -10.06 21.65
C ASP A 97 35.41 -10.91 20.98
N ILE A 98 35.26 -11.19 19.67
CA ILE A 98 36.33 -11.85 18.88
C ILE A 98 37.54 -10.93 18.71
N SER A 99 37.34 -9.68 18.37
CA SER A 99 38.41 -8.69 18.18
C SER A 99 39.20 -8.49 19.46
N ASN A 100 38.55 -8.49 20.62
CA ASN A 100 39.16 -8.40 21.94
C ASN A 100 39.79 -9.73 22.42
N ARG A 101 39.72 -10.81 21.63
CA ARG A 101 40.19 -12.15 22.02
C ARG A 101 39.48 -12.75 23.23
N GLU A 102 38.29 -12.27 23.55
CA GLU A 102 37.46 -12.78 24.64
C GLU A 102 36.82 -14.12 24.29
N ILE A 103 36.67 -14.40 22.98
CA ILE A 103 36.04 -15.61 22.44
C ILE A 103 37.04 -16.38 21.59
N LYS A 104 37.11 -17.69 21.84
CA LYS A 104 37.79 -18.70 21.00
C LYS A 104 36.81 -19.37 20.08
N LEU A 105 37.32 -20.16 19.12
CA LEU A 105 36.52 -20.88 18.12
C LEU A 105 35.38 -21.73 18.73
N ASP A 106 35.66 -22.46 19.81
CA ASP A 106 34.67 -23.32 20.47
C ASP A 106 33.52 -22.49 21.09
N GLN A 107 33.90 -21.38 21.71
CA GLN A 107 32.90 -20.47 22.30
C GLN A 107 32.11 -19.72 21.23
N PHE A 108 32.73 -19.43 20.08
CA PHE A 108 32.05 -18.87 18.92
C PHE A 108 30.93 -19.81 18.45
N LEU A 109 31.22 -21.11 18.28
CA LEU A 109 30.24 -22.10 17.84
C LEU A 109 29.06 -22.20 18.81
N ILE A 110 29.30 -22.24 20.12
CA ILE A 110 28.25 -22.32 21.14
C ILE A 110 27.35 -21.06 21.10
N ARG A 111 27.94 -19.86 20.99
CA ARG A 111 27.18 -18.61 20.96
C ARG A 111 26.36 -18.46 19.67
N THR A 112 26.95 -18.83 18.54
CA THR A 112 26.29 -18.74 17.23
C THR A 112 25.20 -19.81 17.08
N GLU A 113 25.35 -20.98 17.67
CA GLU A 113 24.32 -22.01 17.72
C GLU A 113 23.07 -21.46 18.45
N SER A 114 23.25 -20.88 19.64
CA SER A 114 22.14 -20.24 20.37
C SER A 114 21.47 -19.13 19.55
N LEU A 115 22.26 -18.32 18.84
CA LEU A 115 21.77 -17.21 18.03
C LEU A 115 20.94 -17.71 16.84
N VAL A 116 21.42 -18.71 16.11
CA VAL A 116 20.73 -19.30 14.96
C VAL A 116 19.47 -20.07 15.39
N GLN A 117 19.48 -20.71 16.56
CA GLN A 117 18.30 -21.41 17.09
C GLN A 117 17.22 -20.42 17.58
N GLN A 118 17.64 -19.32 18.19
CA GLN A 118 16.72 -18.33 18.76
C GLN A 118 16.05 -17.48 17.67
N TYR A 119 16.74 -17.25 16.55
CA TYR A 119 16.31 -16.32 15.51
C TYR A 119 16.24 -17.03 14.16
N PRO A 120 15.04 -17.49 13.78
CA PRO A 120 14.84 -18.36 12.61
C PRO A 120 15.06 -17.64 11.26
N GLU A 121 15.26 -16.33 11.26
CA GLU A 121 15.69 -15.58 10.07
C GLU A 121 17.16 -15.79 9.71
N PHE A 122 18.02 -16.21 10.65
CA PHE A 122 19.41 -16.54 10.33
C PHE A 122 19.51 -17.86 9.57
N LEU A 123 20.33 -17.86 8.52
CA LEU A 123 20.74 -19.04 7.79
C LEU A 123 22.08 -19.58 8.27
N SER A 124 23.02 -18.66 8.47
CA SER A 124 24.36 -18.98 8.96
C SER A 124 25.00 -17.80 9.68
N VAL A 125 25.96 -18.12 10.56
CA VAL A 125 26.92 -17.14 11.11
C VAL A 125 28.30 -17.75 10.96
N THR A 126 29.19 -17.03 10.26
CA THR A 126 30.48 -17.56 9.80
C THR A 126 31.59 -16.59 10.18
N TRP A 127 32.67 -17.11 10.77
CA TRP A 127 33.88 -16.35 11.05
C TRP A 127 34.93 -16.60 9.98
N ILE A 128 35.38 -15.53 9.33
CA ILE A 128 36.28 -15.54 8.18
C ILE A 128 37.54 -14.75 8.55
N ASP A 129 38.72 -15.30 8.28
CA ASP A 129 40.01 -14.64 8.57
C ASP A 129 40.36 -13.57 7.51
N ASP A 130 41.49 -12.88 7.75
CA ASP A 130 42.04 -11.85 6.85
C ASP A 130 42.52 -12.41 5.49
N LYS A 131 42.68 -13.74 5.38
CA LYS A 131 43.05 -14.48 4.16
C LYS A 131 41.82 -15.05 3.46
N ARG A 132 40.60 -14.62 3.81
CA ARG A 132 39.32 -15.08 3.26
C ARG A 132 39.01 -16.54 3.54
N ARG A 133 39.61 -17.18 4.53
CA ARG A 133 39.33 -18.55 4.94
C ARG A 133 38.28 -18.58 6.03
N VAL A 134 37.33 -19.50 5.90
CA VAL A 134 36.35 -19.81 6.93
C VAL A 134 37.03 -20.52 8.09
N LEU A 135 37.08 -19.89 9.25
CA LEU A 135 37.61 -20.49 10.47
C LEU A 135 36.58 -21.36 11.17
N ALA A 136 35.38 -20.83 11.34
CA ALA A 136 34.25 -21.51 11.95
C ALA A 136 32.93 -21.04 11.33
N THR A 137 31.95 -21.91 11.33
CA THR A 137 30.61 -21.59 10.80
C THR A 137 29.56 -22.39 11.53
N GLN A 138 28.43 -21.72 11.81
CA GLN A 138 27.20 -22.34 12.28
C GLN A 138 26.14 -22.14 11.23
N ASN A 139 25.64 -23.24 10.65
CA ASN A 139 24.57 -23.22 9.65
C ASN A 139 23.30 -23.80 10.25
N ILE A 140 22.12 -23.39 9.74
CA ILE A 140 20.87 -24.11 10.03
C ILE A 140 20.87 -25.47 9.34
N SER A 141 20.22 -26.44 9.97
CA SER A 141 20.15 -27.82 9.46
C SER A 141 19.37 -27.98 8.16
N SER A 142 18.52 -27.02 7.81
CA SER A 142 17.66 -27.05 6.61
C SER A 142 18.39 -26.62 5.32
N LEU A 143 19.59 -26.04 5.41
CA LEU A 143 20.37 -25.68 4.23
C LEU A 143 20.93 -26.91 3.52
N SER A 144 20.86 -26.91 2.19
CA SER A 144 21.52 -27.95 1.38
C SER A 144 23.03 -27.90 1.55
N GLN A 145 23.72 -29.01 1.35
CA GLN A 145 25.18 -29.08 1.50
C GLN A 145 25.94 -28.11 0.59
N SER A 146 25.38 -27.77 -0.56
CA SER A 146 25.96 -26.80 -1.51
C SER A 146 25.84 -25.36 -1.04
N GLN A 147 24.86 -25.07 -0.18
CA GLN A 147 24.60 -23.73 0.39
C GLN A 147 25.31 -23.52 1.72
N GLN A 148 25.83 -24.58 2.35
CA GLN A 148 26.49 -24.48 3.64
C GLN A 148 27.93 -24.00 3.52
N TRP A 149 28.32 -23.07 4.37
CA TRP A 149 29.71 -22.75 4.60
C TRP A 149 30.42 -23.94 5.28
N ARG A 150 31.68 -24.13 4.95
CA ARG A 150 32.52 -25.20 5.54
C ARG A 150 33.80 -24.62 6.08
N SER A 151 34.17 -25.03 7.30
CA SER A 151 35.45 -24.67 7.88
C SER A 151 36.62 -25.07 6.96
N GLY A 152 37.60 -24.19 6.81
CA GLY A 152 38.71 -24.35 5.88
C GLY A 152 38.47 -23.94 4.43
N SER A 153 37.20 -23.68 4.03
CA SER A 153 36.90 -23.16 2.68
C SER A 153 37.35 -21.72 2.53
N VAL A 154 37.57 -21.29 1.29
CA VAL A 154 37.93 -19.91 0.93
C VAL A 154 36.75 -19.27 0.21
N ILE A 155 36.48 -17.97 0.48
CA ILE A 155 35.47 -17.23 -0.24
C ILE A 155 35.81 -17.23 -1.72
N LYS A 156 34.84 -17.65 -2.54
CA LYS A 156 34.96 -17.65 -4.00
C LYS A 156 34.80 -16.22 -4.54
N PRO A 157 35.45 -15.90 -5.68
CA PRO A 157 35.20 -14.66 -6.40
C PRO A 157 33.72 -14.48 -6.70
N GLY A 158 33.19 -13.27 -6.44
CA GLY A 158 31.77 -12.93 -6.64
C GLY A 158 31.29 -11.86 -5.67
N ASP A 159 29.98 -11.78 -5.54
CA ASP A 159 29.31 -10.72 -4.73
C ASP A 159 29.72 -10.78 -3.27
N THR A 160 29.83 -11.98 -2.66
CA THR A 160 30.30 -12.15 -1.28
C THR A 160 31.72 -11.62 -1.09
N GLU A 161 32.62 -11.85 -2.04
CA GLU A 161 33.98 -11.33 -1.98
C GLU A 161 34.00 -9.80 -2.09
N THR A 162 33.16 -9.24 -2.94
CA THR A 162 33.00 -7.80 -3.09
C THR A 162 32.58 -7.16 -1.77
N LEU A 163 31.55 -7.73 -1.11
CA LEU A 163 31.07 -7.25 0.19
C LEU A 163 32.11 -7.42 1.29
N TYR A 164 32.84 -8.54 1.31
CA TYR A 164 33.95 -8.76 2.22
C TYR A 164 35.03 -7.68 2.05
N SER A 165 35.42 -7.37 0.82
CA SER A 165 36.43 -6.37 0.51
C SER A 165 35.96 -4.96 0.91
N LEU A 166 34.67 -4.65 0.66
CA LEU A 166 34.08 -3.37 1.06
C LEU A 166 34.05 -3.21 2.59
N ALA A 167 33.67 -4.27 3.32
CA ALA A 167 33.69 -4.25 4.79
C ALA A 167 35.12 -4.07 5.34
N ARG A 168 36.13 -4.69 4.70
CA ARG A 168 37.54 -4.49 5.01
C ARG A 168 37.96 -3.04 4.79
N ASP A 169 37.67 -2.48 3.65
CA ASP A 169 38.17 -1.16 3.25
C ASP A 169 37.47 -0.02 4.01
N LEU A 170 36.17 -0.16 4.34
CA LEU A 170 35.42 0.82 5.11
C LEU A 170 35.47 0.61 6.62
N MET A 171 35.87 -0.56 7.10
CA MET A 171 35.88 -0.94 8.52
C MET A 171 34.49 -0.71 9.19
N GLN A 172 33.42 -0.95 8.46
CA GLN A 172 32.04 -0.78 8.90
C GLN A 172 31.20 -2.01 8.51
N PRO A 173 30.11 -2.29 9.24
CA PRO A 173 29.16 -3.31 8.85
C PRO A 173 28.53 -2.99 7.49
N ILE A 174 28.59 -3.94 6.55
CA ILE A 174 28.09 -3.80 5.20
C ILE A 174 27.01 -4.84 4.94
N TYR A 175 25.85 -4.39 4.45
CA TYR A 175 24.82 -5.26 3.94
C TYR A 175 24.96 -5.46 2.42
N GLY A 176 24.62 -6.65 1.95
CA GLY A 176 24.49 -6.95 0.52
C GLY A 176 23.47 -8.05 0.27
N GLN A 177 22.83 -7.96 -0.86
CA GLN A 177 21.85 -8.95 -1.32
C GLN A 177 22.57 -9.91 -2.26
N ILE A 178 22.40 -11.21 -2.02
CA ILE A 178 23.02 -12.26 -2.82
C ILE A 178 21.97 -13.30 -3.19
N ASN A 179 22.06 -13.76 -4.44
CA ASN A 179 21.29 -14.89 -4.89
C ASN A 179 22.17 -16.15 -4.81
N LEU A 180 21.82 -17.07 -3.92
CA LEU A 180 22.46 -18.36 -3.85
C LEU A 180 21.84 -19.29 -4.90
N GLU A 181 22.49 -19.38 -6.05
CA GLU A 181 22.19 -20.37 -7.08
C GLU A 181 22.65 -21.75 -6.61
N ALA A 182 21.88 -22.39 -5.75
CA ALA A 182 22.28 -23.68 -5.19
C ALA A 182 21.75 -24.88 -5.95
N ASP A 183 20.61 -24.73 -6.56
CA ASP A 183 19.99 -25.77 -7.39
C ASP A 183 19.08 -25.06 -8.39
N ARG A 184 18.98 -25.53 -9.62
CA ARG A 184 18.15 -24.89 -10.68
C ARG A 184 16.67 -24.77 -10.31
N ASP A 185 16.23 -25.51 -9.29
CA ASP A 185 14.83 -25.58 -8.88
C ASP A 185 14.43 -24.66 -7.71
N SER A 186 15.39 -24.05 -7.00
CA SER A 186 15.07 -23.19 -5.84
C SER A 186 16.13 -22.11 -5.58
N PRO A 187 16.15 -21.03 -6.35
CA PRO A 187 17.02 -19.89 -6.05
C PRO A 187 16.62 -19.29 -4.70
N MET A 188 17.59 -19.13 -3.80
CA MET A 188 17.38 -18.52 -2.49
C MET A 188 18.03 -17.14 -2.45
N ASN A 189 17.22 -16.13 -2.21
CA ASN A 189 17.71 -14.78 -1.97
C ASN A 189 18.11 -14.61 -0.50
N VAL A 190 19.31 -14.12 -0.28
CA VAL A 190 19.95 -14.00 1.03
C VAL A 190 20.40 -12.55 1.23
N LEU A 191 20.15 -12.01 2.42
CA LEU A 191 20.78 -10.78 2.88
C LEU A 191 22.02 -11.14 3.69
N GLN A 192 23.18 -10.70 3.25
CA GLN A 192 24.44 -10.85 3.98
C GLN A 192 24.79 -9.59 4.76
N LEU A 193 25.24 -9.77 5.99
CA LEU A 193 25.83 -8.72 6.83
C LEU A 193 27.28 -9.08 7.11
N HIS A 194 28.21 -8.29 6.58
CA HIS A 194 29.63 -8.41 6.80
C HIS A 194 30.07 -7.43 7.88
N THR A 195 30.46 -7.95 9.06
CA THR A 195 30.92 -7.14 10.19
C THR A 195 32.43 -7.30 10.35
N PRO A 196 33.25 -6.24 10.12
CA PRO A 196 34.70 -6.34 10.15
C PRO A 196 35.20 -6.59 11.57
N LEU A 197 36.25 -7.38 11.66
CA LEU A 197 37.04 -7.64 12.86
C LEU A 197 38.32 -6.80 12.85
N SER A 198 38.71 -6.29 14.00
CA SER A 198 39.95 -5.57 14.18
C SER A 198 40.87 -6.30 15.16
N ASN A 199 42.17 -6.18 14.96
CA ASN A 199 43.17 -6.61 15.96
C ASN A 199 43.44 -5.49 16.97
N ASP A 200 44.30 -5.75 17.97
CA ASP A 200 44.70 -4.80 19.00
C ASP A 200 45.33 -3.48 18.47
N GLN A 201 45.75 -3.48 17.20
CA GLN A 201 46.32 -2.31 16.52
C GLN A 201 45.26 -1.58 15.64
N GLY A 202 43.99 -1.98 15.71
CA GLY A 202 42.93 -1.41 14.88
C GLY A 202 42.99 -1.83 13.40
N ARG A 203 43.84 -2.80 13.05
CA ARG A 203 43.96 -3.32 11.68
C ARG A 203 42.92 -4.41 11.43
N PHE A 204 42.45 -4.51 10.19
CA PHE A 204 41.55 -5.55 9.74
C PHE A 204 42.11 -6.96 10.05
N ASN A 205 41.27 -7.82 10.62
CA ASN A 205 41.61 -9.18 11.03
C ASN A 205 40.60 -10.23 10.57
N GLY A 206 39.72 -9.87 9.65
CA GLY A 206 38.69 -10.75 9.13
C GLY A 206 37.26 -10.16 9.26
N VAL A 207 36.25 -11.02 9.09
CA VAL A 207 34.85 -10.65 9.10
C VAL A 207 34.02 -11.68 9.84
N VAL A 208 33.02 -11.25 10.57
CA VAL A 208 31.85 -12.07 10.93
C VAL A 208 30.77 -11.84 9.88
N LEU A 209 30.49 -12.88 9.12
CA LEU A 209 29.43 -12.92 8.12
C LEU A 209 28.18 -13.51 8.75
N ALA A 210 27.07 -12.76 8.73
CA ALA A 210 25.75 -13.25 9.07
C ALA A 210 24.86 -13.27 7.83
N GLU A 211 24.21 -14.38 7.59
CA GLU A 211 23.30 -14.58 6.46
C GLU A 211 21.87 -14.69 6.94
N TYR A 212 20.96 -13.94 6.32
CA TYR A 212 19.54 -13.92 6.62
C TYR A 212 18.74 -14.42 5.43
N SER A 213 17.76 -15.28 5.68
CA SER A 213 16.77 -15.65 4.69
C SER A 213 15.85 -14.46 4.43
N MET A 214 15.69 -14.04 3.17
CA MET A 214 14.74 -13.01 2.79
C MET A 214 13.30 -13.43 3.13
N GLU A 215 12.97 -14.71 2.91
CA GLU A 215 11.67 -15.28 3.31
C GLU A 215 11.49 -15.29 4.82
N GLY A 216 12.55 -15.61 5.57
CA GLY A 216 12.58 -15.55 7.04
C GLY A 216 12.37 -14.12 7.55
N LEU A 217 13.06 -13.14 6.96
CA LEU A 217 12.88 -11.73 7.31
C LEU A 217 11.44 -11.26 7.07
N LEU A 218 10.83 -11.65 5.95
CA LEU A 218 9.45 -11.34 5.67
C LEU A 218 8.50 -11.99 6.70
N ARG A 219 8.65 -13.30 6.91
CA ARG A 219 7.75 -14.09 7.77
C ARG A 219 7.79 -13.67 9.24
N TYR A 220 9.00 -13.39 9.75
CA TYR A 220 9.21 -13.11 11.17
C TYR A 220 9.40 -11.61 11.48
N GLY A 221 9.73 -10.80 10.48
CA GLY A 221 9.94 -9.37 10.61
C GLY A 221 8.67 -8.55 10.40
N ILE A 222 7.73 -9.03 9.60
CA ILE A 222 6.49 -8.32 9.28
C ILE A 222 5.37 -8.81 10.22
N PRO A 223 4.52 -7.89 10.76
CA PRO A 223 3.36 -8.26 11.56
C PRO A 223 2.38 -9.14 10.79
N THR A 224 1.86 -10.18 11.45
CA THR A 224 0.90 -11.12 10.84
C THR A 224 -0.38 -10.44 10.37
N GLU A 225 -0.80 -9.38 11.05
CA GLU A 225 -1.96 -8.56 10.67
C GLU A 225 -1.77 -7.88 9.32
N VAL A 226 -0.54 -7.44 9.01
CA VAL A 226 -0.20 -6.83 7.72
C VAL A 226 -0.15 -7.90 6.63
N LEU A 227 0.47 -9.05 6.90
CA LEU A 227 0.50 -10.19 5.96
C LEU A 227 -0.89 -10.75 5.64
N ALA A 228 -1.83 -10.67 6.60
CA ALA A 228 -3.21 -11.12 6.39
C ALA A 228 -4.02 -10.15 5.52
N LYS A 229 -3.74 -8.85 5.58
CA LYS A 229 -4.46 -7.82 4.83
C LYS A 229 -3.90 -7.58 3.44
N TYR A 230 -2.59 -7.72 3.27
CA TYR A 230 -1.85 -7.30 2.08
C TYR A 230 -0.98 -8.43 1.52
N ALA A 231 -0.83 -8.44 0.21
CA ALA A 231 0.25 -9.16 -0.44
C ALA A 231 1.54 -8.35 -0.23
N VAL A 232 2.45 -8.89 0.56
CA VAL A 232 3.68 -8.21 0.93
C VAL A 232 4.86 -8.87 0.25
N ALA A 233 5.75 -8.06 -0.32
CA ALA A 233 6.98 -8.50 -0.94
C ALA A 233 8.17 -7.65 -0.49
N LEU A 234 9.33 -8.30 -0.33
CA LEU A 234 10.62 -7.64 -0.27
C LEU A 234 11.20 -7.58 -1.69
N GLN A 235 11.65 -6.40 -2.08
CA GLN A 235 12.23 -6.13 -3.40
C GLN A 235 13.60 -5.48 -3.22
N ASP A 236 14.43 -5.57 -4.26
CA ASP A 236 15.65 -4.76 -4.36
C ASP A 236 15.34 -3.35 -4.89
N GLY A 237 16.36 -2.50 -4.98
CA GLY A 237 16.23 -1.14 -5.53
C GLY A 237 15.82 -1.09 -7.01
N GLU A 238 15.96 -2.20 -7.75
CA GLU A 238 15.53 -2.33 -9.15
C GLU A 238 14.10 -2.90 -9.27
N GLY A 239 13.45 -3.23 -8.15
CA GLY A 239 12.09 -3.76 -8.12
C GLY A 239 12.00 -5.28 -8.34
N ARG A 240 13.14 -6.01 -8.35
CA ARG A 240 13.12 -7.48 -8.42
C ARG A 240 12.64 -8.05 -7.09
N MET A 241 11.74 -9.00 -7.15
CA MET A 241 11.19 -9.66 -5.96
C MET A 241 12.22 -10.60 -5.34
N LEU A 242 12.54 -10.37 -4.07
CA LEU A 242 13.48 -11.17 -3.29
C LEU A 242 12.76 -12.21 -2.44
N ALA A 243 11.60 -11.86 -1.89
CA ALA A 243 10.75 -12.76 -1.12
C ALA A 243 9.30 -12.26 -1.11
N GLY A 244 8.38 -13.15 -0.78
CA GLY A 244 6.97 -12.84 -0.58
C GLY A 244 6.11 -13.01 -1.82
N GLN A 245 5.03 -12.26 -1.89
CA GLN A 245 4.02 -12.39 -2.95
C GLN A 245 3.67 -11.03 -3.53
N SER A 246 3.57 -10.97 -4.84
CA SER A 246 3.08 -9.80 -5.58
C SER A 246 1.85 -10.22 -6.39
N ILE A 247 0.83 -9.38 -6.37
CA ILE A 247 -0.34 -9.60 -7.20
C ILE A 247 0.01 -9.13 -8.62
N PRO A 248 -0.04 -10.01 -9.62
CA PRO A 248 0.22 -9.60 -10.99
C PRO A 248 -0.78 -8.52 -11.38
N SER A 249 -0.28 -7.40 -11.87
CA SER A 249 -1.11 -6.35 -12.46
C SER A 249 -1.85 -6.96 -13.66
N ARG A 250 -3.10 -7.35 -13.46
CA ARG A 250 -3.97 -7.66 -14.60
C ARG A 250 -4.16 -6.34 -15.33
N ALA A 251 -3.56 -6.22 -16.50
CA ALA A 251 -3.92 -5.22 -17.48
C ALA A 251 -5.43 -5.40 -17.73
N ALA A 252 -6.24 -4.62 -17.02
CA ALA A 252 -7.68 -4.77 -17.08
C ALA A 252 -8.10 -4.34 -18.48
N LEU A 253 -8.99 -5.13 -19.08
CA LEU A 253 -9.72 -4.79 -20.33
C LEU A 253 -10.38 -3.39 -20.30
N TRP A 254 -10.36 -2.72 -19.16
CA TRP A 254 -10.90 -1.38 -18.88
C TRP A 254 -9.88 -0.25 -19.04
N SER A 255 -8.60 -0.55 -19.33
CA SER A 255 -7.57 0.46 -19.62
C SER A 255 -7.80 1.20 -20.94
N VAL A 256 -8.80 0.79 -21.71
CA VAL A 256 -9.21 1.43 -22.98
C VAL A 256 -10.03 2.71 -22.74
N LEU A 257 -10.54 2.95 -21.53
CA LEU A 257 -11.29 4.17 -21.20
C LEU A 257 -10.33 5.18 -20.54
N PRO A 258 -9.97 6.27 -21.26
CA PRO A 258 -9.11 7.31 -20.70
C PRO A 258 -9.82 7.96 -19.49
N GLY A 259 -9.13 7.99 -18.34
CA GLY A 259 -9.63 8.62 -17.10
C GLY A 259 -10.13 7.66 -16.03
N ILE A 260 -10.08 6.34 -16.25
CA ILE A 260 -10.33 5.34 -15.20
C ILE A 260 -9.03 4.61 -14.90
N ASP A 261 -8.04 5.33 -14.42
CA ASP A 261 -6.93 4.73 -13.71
C ASP A 261 -7.49 4.11 -12.42
N LYS A 262 -7.48 2.77 -12.37
CA LYS A 262 -7.73 2.11 -11.08
C LYS A 262 -6.59 2.52 -10.17
N PRO A 263 -6.87 3.13 -9.01
CA PRO A 263 -5.84 3.33 -8.02
C PRO A 263 -5.29 1.95 -7.67
N HIS A 264 -4.05 1.68 -8.04
CA HIS A 264 -3.33 0.56 -7.51
C HIS A 264 -3.12 0.89 -6.04
N ASN A 265 -3.84 0.19 -5.16
CA ASN A 265 -3.59 0.24 -3.73
C ASN A 265 -2.28 -0.51 -3.47
N ASP A 266 -1.21 0.11 -3.91
CA ASP A 266 0.18 -0.33 -3.88
C ASP A 266 0.99 0.74 -3.18
N TYR A 267 1.72 0.33 -2.15
CA TYR A 267 2.61 1.22 -1.42
C TYR A 267 3.96 0.55 -1.22
N GLN A 268 5.02 1.30 -1.48
CA GLN A 268 6.39 0.83 -1.32
C GLN A 268 7.22 1.81 -0.51
N ILE A 269 8.07 1.29 0.36
CA ILE A 269 8.91 2.08 1.23
C ILE A 269 10.28 1.41 1.41
N PRO A 270 11.41 2.15 1.32
CA PRO A 270 12.73 1.60 1.58
C PRO A 270 12.90 1.25 3.06
N VAL A 271 13.59 0.16 3.35
CA VAL A 271 13.92 -0.28 4.72
C VAL A 271 15.13 0.48 5.28
N SER A 272 15.83 1.24 4.41
CA SER A 272 16.99 2.08 4.69
C SER A 272 17.00 2.74 6.11
N PRO A 273 18.17 2.92 6.73
CA PRO A 273 19.53 2.72 6.19
C PRO A 273 20.05 1.28 6.30
N VAL A 274 19.28 0.36 6.84
CA VAL A 274 19.65 -1.04 7.04
C VAL A 274 19.14 -1.86 5.87
N GLY A 275 19.90 -2.87 5.47
CA GLY A 275 19.48 -3.83 4.46
C GLY A 275 19.81 -3.46 3.02
N ASN A 276 20.57 -2.39 2.78
CA ASN A 276 21.11 -1.97 1.48
C ASN A 276 20.08 -2.10 0.34
N ASP A 277 19.41 -1.01 0.01
CA ASP A 277 18.38 -0.90 -1.07
C ASP A 277 17.18 -1.86 -0.95
N LEU A 278 16.99 -2.46 0.22
CA LEU A 278 15.82 -3.31 0.47
C LEU A 278 14.56 -2.45 0.53
N VAL A 279 13.56 -2.81 -0.28
CA VAL A 279 12.27 -2.12 -0.37
C VAL A 279 11.15 -3.06 0.06
N LEU A 280 10.31 -2.58 0.97
CA LEU A 280 9.07 -3.25 1.36
C LEU A 280 7.93 -2.75 0.48
N ARG A 281 7.26 -3.65 -0.22
CA ARG A 281 6.10 -3.38 -1.04
C ARG A 281 4.89 -4.13 -0.53
N ALA A 282 3.76 -3.47 -0.47
CA ALA A 282 2.50 -4.10 -0.11
C ALA A 282 1.38 -3.71 -1.08
N GLN A 283 0.55 -4.70 -1.42
CA GLN A 283 -0.60 -4.55 -2.30
C GLN A 283 -1.83 -5.15 -1.62
N THR A 284 -2.99 -4.53 -1.73
CA THR A 284 -4.22 -5.09 -1.18
C THR A 284 -4.61 -6.39 -1.91
N TRP A 285 -4.92 -7.46 -1.16
CA TRP A 285 -5.38 -8.74 -1.70
C TRP A 285 -6.66 -8.61 -2.53
N ARG A 286 -7.55 -7.72 -2.12
CA ARG A 286 -8.76 -7.38 -2.83
C ARG A 286 -8.70 -5.91 -3.22
N THR A 287 -8.81 -5.62 -4.51
CA THR A 287 -9.42 -4.34 -4.85
C THR A 287 -10.78 -4.36 -4.17
N SER A 288 -11.04 -3.45 -3.23
CA SER A 288 -12.36 -3.35 -2.62
C SER A 288 -13.36 -3.42 -3.77
N GLN A 289 -14.38 -4.24 -3.62
CA GLN A 289 -15.53 -4.14 -4.49
C GLN A 289 -16.10 -2.76 -4.19
N GLY A 290 -15.60 -1.74 -4.92
CA GLY A 290 -16.01 -0.37 -4.69
C GLY A 290 -17.53 -0.31 -4.66
N LEU A 291 -18.09 0.76 -4.12
CA LEU A 291 -19.53 1.01 -4.00
C LEU A 291 -20.37 0.46 -5.17
N VAL A 292 -19.79 0.42 -6.38
CA VAL A 292 -20.39 -0.18 -7.60
C VAL A 292 -20.59 -1.70 -7.49
N GLY A 293 -19.77 -2.40 -6.72
CA GLY A 293 -19.94 -3.85 -6.45
C GLY A 293 -20.82 -4.14 -5.25
N SER A 294 -21.21 -3.14 -4.47
CA SER A 294 -22.10 -3.32 -3.34
C SER A 294 -23.54 -3.47 -3.81
N GLY A 295 -24.26 -4.48 -3.28
CA GLY A 295 -25.69 -4.65 -3.55
C GLY A 295 -26.52 -3.40 -3.23
N LEU A 296 -26.02 -2.57 -2.30
CA LEU A 296 -26.61 -1.30 -1.89
C LEU A 296 -26.61 -0.26 -3.02
N PHE A 297 -25.52 -0.16 -3.80
CA PHE A 297 -25.45 0.71 -4.97
C PHE A 297 -26.50 0.34 -6.00
N TRP A 298 -26.63 -0.94 -6.33
CA TRP A 298 -27.60 -1.42 -7.29
C TRP A 298 -29.01 -1.23 -6.79
N LEU A 299 -29.28 -1.46 -5.52
CA LEU A 299 -30.58 -1.26 -4.90
C LEU A 299 -31.01 0.22 -4.97
N VAL A 300 -30.13 1.15 -4.58
CA VAL A 300 -30.41 2.59 -4.66
C VAL A 300 -30.57 3.04 -6.11
N SER A 301 -29.75 2.55 -7.03
CA SER A 301 -29.84 2.87 -8.46
C SER A 301 -31.15 2.38 -9.09
N VAL A 302 -31.58 1.17 -8.77
CA VAL A 302 -32.86 0.60 -9.23
C VAL A 302 -34.03 1.37 -8.63
N LEU A 303 -34.01 1.67 -7.34
CA LEU A 303 -35.07 2.44 -6.67
C LEU A 303 -35.17 3.85 -7.25
N SER A 304 -34.05 4.50 -7.51
CA SER A 304 -33.98 5.84 -8.12
C SER A 304 -34.53 5.82 -9.56
N GLY A 305 -34.15 4.80 -10.34
CA GLY A 305 -34.66 4.59 -11.69
C GLY A 305 -36.18 4.34 -11.70
N MET A 306 -36.67 3.56 -10.72
CA MET A 306 -38.11 3.26 -10.61
C MET A 306 -38.93 4.48 -10.19
N THR A 307 -38.43 5.31 -9.27
CA THR A 307 -39.08 6.58 -8.90
C THR A 307 -39.08 7.58 -10.03
N ALA A 308 -37.98 7.71 -10.78
CA ALA A 308 -37.92 8.53 -11.99
C ALA A 308 -38.92 8.06 -13.06
N TRP A 309 -39.01 6.77 -13.30
CA TRP A 309 -39.97 6.17 -14.22
C TRP A 309 -41.40 6.46 -13.81
N MET A 310 -41.74 6.28 -12.52
CA MET A 310 -43.10 6.60 -12.01
C MET A 310 -43.47 8.07 -12.21
N LEU A 311 -42.56 8.99 -11.94
CA LEU A 311 -42.79 10.42 -12.14
C LEU A 311 -43.03 10.77 -13.60
N ILE A 312 -42.25 10.22 -14.52
CA ILE A 312 -42.40 10.42 -15.96
C ILE A 312 -43.71 9.77 -16.48
N ALA A 313 -44.05 8.59 -16.01
CA ALA A 313 -45.29 7.90 -16.39
C ALA A 313 -46.53 8.66 -15.92
N ASN A 314 -46.55 9.12 -14.67
CA ASN A 314 -47.62 9.92 -14.11
C ASN A 314 -47.80 11.27 -14.85
N TRP A 315 -46.68 11.92 -15.19
CA TRP A 315 -46.68 13.16 -15.97
C TRP A 315 -47.25 12.93 -17.39
N ARG A 316 -46.89 11.83 -18.06
CA ARG A 316 -47.46 11.44 -19.38
C ARG A 316 -48.97 11.19 -19.29
N HIS A 317 -49.44 10.54 -18.23
CA HIS A 317 -50.85 10.25 -17.99
C HIS A 317 -51.64 11.54 -17.75
N THR A 318 -51.16 12.45 -16.96
CA THR A 318 -51.81 13.75 -16.66
C THR A 318 -51.90 14.61 -17.91
N ARG A 319 -50.85 14.61 -18.75
CA ARG A 319 -50.92 15.31 -20.06
C ARG A 319 -51.97 14.77 -20.99
N ARG A 320 -52.11 13.46 -21.11
CA ARG A 320 -53.14 12.84 -21.98
C ARG A 320 -54.54 13.17 -21.51
N ARG A 321 -54.77 13.21 -20.20
CA ARG A 321 -56.07 13.61 -19.61
C ARG A 321 -56.40 15.07 -19.89
N LEU A 322 -55.46 15.99 -19.74
CA LEU A 322 -55.64 17.41 -20.04
C LEU A 322 -55.91 17.68 -21.53
N GLN A 323 -55.26 16.93 -22.44
CA GLN A 323 -55.52 17.05 -23.87
C GLN A 323 -56.88 16.52 -24.24
N ALA A 324 -57.33 15.39 -23.65
CA ALA A 324 -58.65 14.85 -23.86
C ALA A 324 -59.76 15.81 -23.34
N GLN A 325 -59.56 16.42 -22.19
CA GLN A 325 -60.52 17.43 -21.66
C GLN A 325 -60.60 18.68 -22.55
N LYS A 326 -59.47 19.18 -23.07
CA LYS A 326 -59.44 20.31 -24.01
C LYS A 326 -60.15 19.99 -25.33
N ALA A 327 -60.05 18.76 -25.82
CA ALA A 327 -60.75 18.31 -27.01
C ALA A 327 -62.29 18.27 -26.79
N LEU A 328 -62.74 17.72 -25.65
CA LEU A 328 -64.15 17.70 -25.27
C LEU A 328 -64.79 19.10 -25.12
N VAL A 329 -64.02 20.05 -24.50
CA VAL A 329 -64.50 21.44 -24.36
C VAL A 329 -64.58 22.15 -25.72
N ALA A 330 -63.75 21.81 -26.68
CA ALA A 330 -63.76 22.36 -28.01
C ALA A 330 -64.97 21.84 -28.82
N GLU A 331 -65.41 20.59 -28.62
CA GLU A 331 -66.62 20.03 -29.27
C GLU A 331 -67.93 20.55 -28.67
N THR A 332 -67.95 20.98 -27.41
CA THR A 332 -69.21 21.51 -26.78
C THR A 332 -69.46 22.96 -27.08
N ASN A 333 -68.57 23.68 -27.74
CA ASN A 333 -68.71 25.09 -28.10
C ASN A 333 -69.10 25.32 -29.57
N PHE A 334 -69.59 24.27 -30.27
CA PHE A 334 -70.26 24.31 -31.55
C PHE A 334 -71.72 23.89 -31.36
#